data_428fc851cfb2f72e81e6e8cd786b2437
#
_entry.id   428fc851cfb2f72e81e6e8cd786b2437
#
_cell.length_a   1.000
_cell.length_b   1.000
_cell.length_c   1.000
_cell.angle_alpha   90.00
_cell.angle_beta   90.00
_cell.angle_gamma   90.00
#
_symmetry.space_group_name_H-M   'P 1'
#
loop_
_entity.id
_entity.type
_entity.pdbx_description
1 polymer ?
#
loop_
_entity_poly.entity_id
_entity_poly.type
_entity_poly.pdbx_seq_one_letter_code
_entity_poly.pdbx_strand_id
1 'polypeptide(L)'
;MKRHANLLCLGAAVALLNACAPAVNAPEPVFPIPEKKQVDWQKMETYAFVHFGLNTFNDREWGYGDSDPATFNPVKLDCEQWVKTFVAAGMKGVILTAKHHDGFCLWPTGLTEYCIRNTPYKDGKGDIVRDLSEACKKYGIKFAVYLSPWDRHQANYGTPEYVDYFYRQLYELLTNYGPVFEIWFDGANGGDGWYGGAKDSRTIDRKTYYDYARAYEMIDKFQPQAVVFSDGGPGCRWVGNENGFAGATNWSFLRAGEVYPEIGRA
;
A
#
# COMPACT_ATOMS: atom_id res chain seq x y z
N MET A 1 51.46 -0.84 -42.17
CA MET A 1 50.29 0.05 -42.22
C MET A 1 49.06 -0.47 -43.00
N LYS A 2 49.14 -1.52 -43.84
CA LYS A 2 47.99 -2.00 -44.64
C LYS A 2 47.04 -2.99 -43.91
N ARG A 3 47.44 -3.59 -42.78
CA ARG A 3 46.59 -4.56 -42.03
C ARG A 3 45.54 -3.91 -41.11
N HIS A 4 45.75 -2.68 -40.63
CA HIS A 4 44.78 -2.02 -39.77
C HIS A 4 43.61 -1.36 -40.52
N ALA A 5 43.79 -0.99 -41.79
CA ALA A 5 42.74 -0.42 -42.62
C ALA A 5 41.65 -1.44 -42.96
N ASN A 6 42.02 -2.72 -43.16
CA ASN A 6 41.05 -3.77 -43.47
C ASN A 6 40.19 -4.19 -42.27
N LEU A 7 40.71 -4.10 -41.02
CA LEU A 7 39.92 -4.39 -39.83
C LEU A 7 38.87 -3.30 -39.57
N LEU A 8 39.20 -2.03 -39.83
CA LEU A 8 38.25 -0.90 -39.68
C LEU A 8 37.10 -0.96 -40.68
N CYS A 9 37.38 -1.38 -41.92
CA CYS A 9 36.34 -1.58 -42.94
C CYS A 9 35.39 -2.76 -42.61
N LEU A 10 35.90 -3.85 -42.03
CA LEU A 10 35.09 -4.99 -41.63
C LEU A 10 34.19 -4.65 -40.45
N GLY A 11 34.69 -3.89 -39.45
CA GLY A 11 33.90 -3.42 -38.31
C GLY A 11 32.77 -2.46 -38.73
N ALA A 12 33.03 -1.56 -39.67
CA ALA A 12 32.03 -0.63 -40.19
C ALA A 12 30.96 -1.36 -41.03
N ALA A 13 31.32 -2.39 -41.79
CA ALA A 13 30.36 -3.19 -42.55
C ALA A 13 29.45 -4.03 -41.66
N VAL A 14 29.95 -4.59 -40.57
CA VAL A 14 29.13 -5.33 -39.59
C VAL A 14 28.17 -4.38 -38.84
N ALA A 15 28.60 -3.18 -38.51
CA ALA A 15 27.73 -2.16 -37.87
C ALA A 15 26.61 -1.66 -38.80
N LEU A 16 26.89 -1.54 -40.10
CA LEU A 16 25.90 -1.16 -41.12
C LEU A 16 24.86 -2.25 -41.38
N LEU A 17 25.26 -3.53 -41.31
CA LEU A 17 24.33 -4.65 -41.49
C LEU A 17 23.33 -4.80 -40.36
N ASN A 18 23.68 -4.40 -39.12
CA ASN A 18 22.75 -4.37 -38.02
C ASN A 18 21.78 -3.14 -38.05
N ALA A 19 22.16 -2.07 -38.75
CA ALA A 19 21.30 -0.88 -38.89
C ALA A 19 20.19 -1.05 -39.94
N CYS A 20 20.25 -2.11 -40.78
CA CYS A 20 19.27 -2.41 -41.83
C CYS A 20 18.30 -3.55 -41.46
N ALA A 21 18.29 -4.02 -40.23
CA ALA A 21 17.24 -4.95 -39.80
C ALA A 21 15.87 -4.22 -39.86
N PRO A 22 14.87 -4.79 -40.56
CA PRO A 22 13.54 -4.17 -40.58
C PRO A 22 13.05 -4.00 -39.12
N ALA A 23 12.57 -2.82 -38.79
CA ALA A 23 11.93 -2.59 -37.52
C ALA A 23 10.77 -3.58 -37.39
N VAL A 24 10.90 -4.55 -36.50
CA VAL A 24 9.79 -5.44 -36.18
C VAL A 24 8.80 -4.60 -35.39
N ASN A 25 7.66 -4.28 -36.00
CA ASN A 25 6.59 -3.62 -35.29
C ASN A 25 6.15 -4.49 -34.12
N ALA A 26 6.00 -3.89 -32.96
CA ALA A 26 5.41 -4.57 -31.83
C ALA A 26 4.02 -5.10 -32.23
N PRO A 27 3.61 -6.28 -31.77
CA PRO A 27 2.27 -6.77 -32.01
C PRO A 27 1.25 -5.82 -31.41
N GLU A 28 0.07 -5.75 -32.01
CA GLU A 28 -1.03 -4.97 -31.47
C GLU A 28 -1.40 -5.45 -30.06
N PRO A 29 -1.64 -4.54 -29.09
CA PRO A 29 -1.99 -4.91 -27.75
C PRO A 29 -3.32 -5.67 -27.68
N VAL A 30 -3.37 -6.72 -26.88
CA VAL A 30 -4.61 -7.44 -26.54
C VAL A 30 -5.18 -6.86 -25.25
N PHE A 31 -6.41 -6.38 -25.28
CA PHE A 31 -7.08 -5.80 -24.10
C PHE A 31 -7.50 -6.89 -23.10
N PRO A 32 -7.50 -6.58 -21.76
CA PRO A 32 -7.10 -5.30 -21.16
C PRO A 32 -5.58 -5.13 -21.12
N ILE A 33 -5.10 -3.92 -21.37
CA ILE A 33 -3.69 -3.55 -21.22
C ILE A 33 -3.49 -2.85 -19.88
N PRO A 34 -2.34 -3.06 -19.21
CA PRO A 34 -2.07 -2.39 -17.94
C PRO A 34 -1.85 -0.89 -18.16
N GLU A 35 -2.32 -0.10 -17.20
CA GLU A 35 -2.00 1.32 -17.15
C GLU A 35 -0.51 1.55 -16.83
N LYS A 36 0.01 2.73 -17.20
CA LYS A 36 1.41 3.07 -16.91
C LYS A 36 1.76 2.91 -15.42
N LYS A 37 0.87 3.31 -14.50
CA LYS A 37 1.08 3.20 -13.05
C LYS A 37 1.24 1.73 -12.62
N GLN A 38 0.50 0.79 -13.23
CA GLN A 38 0.61 -0.65 -12.94
C GLN A 38 1.93 -1.23 -13.47
N VAL A 39 2.37 -0.81 -14.66
CA VAL A 39 3.66 -1.22 -15.22
C VAL A 39 4.82 -0.67 -14.38
N ASP A 40 4.75 0.59 -13.94
CA ASP A 40 5.76 1.22 -13.10
C ASP A 40 5.83 0.57 -11.71
N TRP A 41 4.69 0.16 -11.15
CA TRP A 41 4.60 -0.60 -9.91
C TRP A 41 5.25 -1.98 -10.08
N GLN A 42 4.92 -2.72 -11.13
CA GLN A 42 5.48 -4.05 -11.37
C GLN A 42 7.00 -4.02 -11.57
N LYS A 43 7.55 -2.98 -12.20
CA LYS A 43 8.99 -2.76 -12.37
C LYS A 43 9.73 -2.49 -11.06
N MET A 44 9.05 -2.22 -9.97
CA MET A 44 9.69 -2.11 -8.65
C MET A 44 10.17 -3.47 -8.14
N GLU A 45 9.51 -4.57 -8.53
CA GLU A 45 9.80 -5.97 -8.18
C GLU A 45 9.73 -6.27 -6.70
N THR A 46 10.42 -5.48 -5.87
CA THR A 46 10.47 -5.67 -4.41
C THR A 46 10.32 -4.34 -3.67
N TYR A 47 9.50 -4.37 -2.64
CA TYR A 47 9.34 -3.29 -1.67
C TYR A 47 9.03 -3.87 -0.28
N ALA A 48 9.27 -3.09 0.76
CA ALA A 48 9.04 -3.50 2.14
C ALA A 48 7.59 -3.23 2.55
N PHE A 49 7.11 -4.04 3.48
CA PHE A 49 5.87 -3.78 4.21
C PHE A 49 6.21 -3.66 5.69
N VAL A 50 5.93 -2.52 6.32
CA VAL A 50 6.14 -2.29 7.75
C VAL A 50 4.82 -2.39 8.47
N HIS A 51 4.60 -3.52 9.14
CA HIS A 51 3.47 -3.72 10.03
C HIS A 51 3.90 -3.36 11.45
N PHE A 52 3.59 -2.15 11.88
CA PHE A 52 3.96 -1.59 13.16
C PHE A 52 2.82 -0.73 13.71
N GLY A 53 2.56 -0.78 15.00
CA GLY A 53 1.47 -0.02 15.60
C GLY A 53 1.30 -0.31 17.08
N LEU A 54 0.16 0.10 17.65
CA LEU A 54 -0.17 -0.10 19.05
C LEU A 54 -0.21 -1.60 19.42
N ASN A 55 -0.63 -2.45 18.50
CA ASN A 55 -0.68 -3.90 18.70
C ASN A 55 0.70 -4.52 18.97
N THR A 56 1.77 -3.94 18.40
CA THR A 56 3.17 -4.36 18.67
C THR A 56 3.52 -4.26 20.17
N PHE A 57 2.96 -3.28 20.88
CA PHE A 57 3.19 -3.04 22.31
C PHE A 57 2.27 -3.84 23.22
N ASN A 58 1.23 -4.45 22.66
CA ASN A 58 0.23 -5.21 23.41
C ASN A 58 0.27 -6.71 23.09
N ASP A 59 1.30 -7.17 22.34
CA ASP A 59 1.47 -8.57 21.91
C ASP A 59 0.20 -9.13 21.26
N ARG A 60 -0.35 -8.38 20.31
CA ARG A 60 -1.57 -8.73 19.57
C ARG A 60 -1.34 -8.60 18.07
N GLU A 61 -1.87 -9.54 17.32
CA GLU A 61 -1.88 -9.44 15.85
C GLU A 61 -2.85 -8.34 15.39
N TRP A 62 -4.09 -8.36 15.87
CA TRP A 62 -5.14 -7.46 15.39
C TRP A 62 -5.65 -6.47 16.43
N GLY A 63 -5.50 -6.63 17.70
CA GLY A 63 -6.12 -5.81 18.73
C GLY A 63 -7.65 -5.68 18.57
N TYR A 64 -8.34 -5.32 19.63
CA TYR A 64 -9.81 -5.17 19.63
C TYR A 64 -10.27 -3.70 19.56
N GLY A 65 -9.34 -2.75 19.45
CA GLY A 65 -9.66 -1.32 19.52
C GLY A 65 -9.84 -0.80 20.96
N ASP A 66 -9.45 -1.59 21.96
CA ASP A 66 -9.59 -1.32 23.39
C ASP A 66 -8.24 -1.11 24.10
N SER A 67 -7.13 -1.17 23.38
CA SER A 67 -5.80 -1.00 23.98
C SER A 67 -5.57 0.45 24.40
N ASP A 68 -4.88 0.64 25.54
CA ASP A 68 -4.55 1.99 26.01
C ASP A 68 -3.44 2.63 25.13
N PRO A 69 -3.70 3.79 24.49
CA PRO A 69 -2.69 4.51 23.73
C PRO A 69 -1.42 4.84 24.53
N ALA A 70 -1.50 4.96 25.85
CA ALA A 70 -0.36 5.23 26.73
C ALA A 70 0.70 4.11 26.67
N THR A 71 0.35 2.90 26.21
CA THR A 71 1.32 1.80 26.02
C THR A 71 2.21 2.00 24.80
N PHE A 72 1.84 2.88 23.86
CA PHE A 72 2.61 3.14 22.65
C PHE A 72 3.72 4.16 22.92
N ASN A 73 4.93 3.67 23.20
CA ASN A 73 6.10 4.52 23.43
C ASN A 73 7.39 3.94 22.83
N PRO A 74 7.56 3.96 21.51
CA PRO A 74 8.75 3.44 20.84
C PRO A 74 9.98 4.36 21.02
N VAL A 75 10.68 4.22 22.13
CA VAL A 75 11.82 5.10 22.53
C VAL A 75 13.03 5.03 21.60
N LYS A 76 13.14 4.03 20.73
CA LYS A 76 14.28 3.85 19.80
C LYS A 76 13.84 3.78 18.33
N LEU A 77 12.64 4.23 18.02
CA LEU A 77 12.16 4.22 16.64
C LEU A 77 12.97 5.19 15.79
N ASP A 78 13.49 4.70 14.66
CA ASP A 78 14.26 5.46 13.67
C ASP A 78 13.83 5.04 12.26
N CYS A 79 12.94 5.84 11.66
CA CYS A 79 12.45 5.59 10.30
C CYS A 79 13.56 5.72 9.24
N GLU A 80 14.60 6.53 9.47
CA GLU A 80 15.73 6.58 8.55
C GLU A 80 16.54 5.28 8.58
N GLN A 81 16.70 4.66 9.74
CA GLN A 81 17.37 3.36 9.85
C GLN A 81 16.58 2.29 9.09
N TRP A 82 15.27 2.26 9.20
CA TRP A 82 14.44 1.35 8.42
C TRP A 82 14.69 1.52 6.92
N VAL A 83 14.55 2.75 6.42
CA VAL A 83 14.72 3.06 4.99
C VAL A 83 16.13 2.71 4.50
N LYS A 84 17.19 3.03 5.27
CA LYS A 84 18.56 2.64 4.92
C LYS A 84 18.72 1.14 4.76
N THR A 85 18.07 0.36 5.63
CA THR A 85 18.09 -1.11 5.57
C THR A 85 17.39 -1.60 4.30
N PHE A 86 16.23 -1.04 3.95
CA PHE A 86 15.51 -1.39 2.73
C PHE A 86 16.28 -1.02 1.45
N VAL A 87 16.90 0.15 1.43
CA VAL A 87 17.80 0.56 0.32
C VAL A 87 18.97 -0.40 0.17
N ALA A 88 19.62 -0.77 1.28
CA ALA A 88 20.72 -1.73 1.26
C ALA A 88 20.29 -3.12 0.77
N ALA A 89 19.04 -3.51 1.01
CA ALA A 89 18.44 -4.73 0.49
C ALA A 89 17.96 -4.63 -0.98
N GLY A 90 18.13 -3.46 -1.62
CA GLY A 90 17.72 -3.24 -3.01
C GLY A 90 16.23 -2.97 -3.22
N MET A 91 15.46 -2.79 -2.15
CA MET A 91 14.03 -2.50 -2.21
C MET A 91 13.77 -1.11 -2.78
N LYS A 92 12.67 -0.95 -3.51
CA LYS A 92 12.33 0.28 -4.26
C LYS A 92 11.26 1.15 -3.58
N GLY A 93 10.65 0.64 -2.53
CA GLY A 93 9.61 1.34 -1.78
C GLY A 93 9.31 0.68 -0.44
N VAL A 94 8.43 1.32 0.32
CA VAL A 94 7.91 0.80 1.58
C VAL A 94 6.45 1.19 1.78
N ILE A 95 5.65 0.26 2.29
CA ILE A 95 4.27 0.48 2.74
C ILE A 95 4.27 0.48 4.26
N LEU A 96 3.57 1.43 4.88
CA LEU A 96 3.36 1.50 6.31
C LEU A 96 1.89 1.23 6.66
N THR A 97 1.62 0.39 7.65
CA THR A 97 0.30 0.28 8.25
C THR A 97 -0.04 1.56 9.02
N ALA A 98 -0.55 2.59 8.32
CA ALA A 98 -0.90 3.85 8.96
C ALA A 98 -2.02 3.69 10.00
N LYS A 99 -3.00 2.83 9.73
CA LYS A 99 -4.03 2.36 10.66
C LYS A 99 -4.37 0.90 10.37
N HIS A 100 -4.23 0.02 11.37
CA HIS A 100 -4.68 -1.38 11.29
C HIS A 100 -6.12 -1.54 11.80
N HIS A 101 -6.64 -2.77 11.90
CA HIS A 101 -8.02 -3.08 12.27
C HIS A 101 -8.43 -2.61 13.67
N ASP A 102 -7.46 -2.43 14.58
CA ASP A 102 -7.71 -1.87 15.91
C ASP A 102 -8.13 -0.40 15.89
N GLY A 103 -7.92 0.30 14.77
CA GLY A 103 -8.31 1.70 14.59
C GLY A 103 -7.27 2.72 15.06
N PHE A 104 -6.12 2.28 15.63
CA PHE A 104 -5.09 3.21 16.09
C PHE A 104 -4.34 3.86 14.92
N CYS A 105 -4.31 5.19 14.90
CA CYS A 105 -3.70 5.97 13.82
C CYS A 105 -2.26 6.38 14.17
N LEU A 106 -1.30 6.05 13.30
CA LEU A 106 0.12 6.41 13.43
C LEU A 106 0.44 7.86 13.02
N TRP A 107 -0.57 8.67 12.73
CA TRP A 107 -0.46 10.10 12.45
C TRP A 107 -1.39 10.91 13.35
N PRO A 108 -1.08 12.21 13.59
CA PRO A 108 -1.84 13.04 14.52
C PRO A 108 -3.15 13.55 13.90
N THR A 109 -4.03 12.61 13.49
CA THR A 109 -5.33 12.95 12.91
C THR A 109 -6.19 13.73 13.88
N GLY A 110 -6.99 14.67 13.36
CA GLY A 110 -8.01 15.37 14.11
C GLY A 110 -9.35 14.63 14.23
N LEU A 111 -9.46 13.42 13.66
CA LEU A 111 -10.72 12.71 13.49
C LEU A 111 -11.02 11.73 14.63
N THR A 112 -10.02 11.34 15.39
CA THR A 112 -10.16 10.44 16.55
C THR A 112 -9.10 10.76 17.60
N GLU A 113 -9.42 10.49 18.85
CA GLU A 113 -8.46 10.52 19.95
C GLU A 113 -7.60 9.22 20.00
N TYR A 114 -8.00 8.16 19.30
CA TYR A 114 -7.28 6.90 19.24
C TYR A 114 -6.15 6.98 18.20
N CYS A 115 -5.16 7.81 18.52
CA CYS A 115 -4.04 8.11 17.61
C CYS A 115 -2.75 8.47 18.38
N ILE A 116 -1.68 8.55 17.66
CA ILE A 116 -0.33 8.82 18.17
C ILE A 116 -0.22 10.12 18.99
N ARG A 117 -1.10 11.11 18.77
CA ARG A 117 -1.16 12.36 19.54
C ARG A 117 -1.44 12.13 21.02
N ASN A 118 -2.17 11.09 21.37
CA ASN A 118 -2.56 10.75 22.75
C ASN A 118 -1.65 9.67 23.36
N THR A 119 -0.40 9.60 22.92
CA THR A 119 0.60 8.69 23.44
C THR A 119 1.76 9.44 24.10
N PRO A 120 2.58 8.79 24.94
CA PRO A 120 3.81 9.39 25.45
C PRO A 120 4.91 9.54 24.39
N TYR A 121 4.76 8.92 23.22
CA TYR A 121 5.74 9.00 22.15
C TYR A 121 5.94 10.43 21.68
N LYS A 122 7.20 10.94 21.80
CA LYS A 122 7.58 12.33 21.48
C LYS A 122 6.66 13.37 22.17
N ASP A 123 6.18 13.08 23.39
CA ASP A 123 5.24 13.95 24.12
C ASP A 123 3.97 14.28 23.32
N GLY A 124 3.40 13.29 22.61
CA GLY A 124 2.23 13.45 21.76
C GLY A 124 2.47 14.19 20.44
N LYS A 125 3.73 14.49 20.09
CA LYS A 125 4.09 15.20 18.85
C LYS A 125 4.62 14.28 17.76
N GLY A 126 4.44 12.96 17.93
CA GLY A 126 4.87 11.97 16.95
C GLY A 126 4.00 11.98 15.70
N ASP A 127 4.61 11.69 14.55
CA ASP A 127 3.96 11.42 13.27
C ASP A 127 4.83 10.45 12.48
N ILE A 128 4.58 9.14 12.66
CA ILE A 128 5.41 8.09 12.03
C ILE A 128 5.17 8.06 10.52
N VAL A 129 3.97 8.41 10.06
CA VAL A 129 3.66 8.49 8.64
C VAL A 129 4.55 9.55 7.98
N ARG A 130 4.70 10.71 8.60
CA ARG A 130 5.59 11.78 8.15
C ARG A 130 7.05 11.39 8.24
N ASP A 131 7.49 10.90 9.40
CA ASP A 131 8.89 10.53 9.63
C ASP A 131 9.36 9.51 8.56
N LEU A 132 8.50 8.51 8.22
CA LEU A 132 8.83 7.52 7.20
C LEU A 132 8.75 8.09 5.78
N SER A 133 7.74 8.90 5.46
CA SER A 133 7.62 9.52 4.12
C SER A 133 8.82 10.43 3.80
N GLU A 134 9.26 11.22 4.78
CA GLU A 134 10.44 12.09 4.63
C GLU A 134 11.74 11.28 4.52
N ALA A 135 11.87 10.19 5.28
CA ALA A 135 13.00 9.28 5.14
C ALA A 135 13.04 8.65 3.74
N CYS A 136 11.90 8.19 3.23
CA CYS A 136 11.79 7.65 1.87
C CYS A 136 12.21 8.67 0.81
N LYS A 137 11.72 9.90 0.93
CA LYS A 137 12.12 11.02 0.04
C LYS A 137 13.62 11.28 0.10
N LYS A 138 14.20 11.30 1.31
CA LYS A 138 15.63 11.55 1.53
C LYS A 138 16.53 10.49 0.88
N TYR A 139 16.13 9.22 0.96
CA TYR A 139 16.92 8.09 0.45
C TYR A 139 16.48 7.59 -0.94
N GLY A 140 15.52 8.25 -1.57
CA GLY A 140 15.15 8.00 -2.96
C GLY A 140 14.36 6.71 -3.21
N ILE A 141 13.66 6.18 -2.21
CA ILE A 141 12.69 5.09 -2.40
C ILE A 141 11.25 5.62 -2.31
N LYS A 142 10.31 4.85 -2.83
CA LYS A 142 8.89 5.25 -2.86
C LYS A 142 8.21 4.95 -1.51
N PHE A 143 7.25 5.80 -1.15
CA PHE A 143 6.43 5.65 0.06
C PHE A 143 4.99 5.26 -0.29
N ALA A 144 4.35 4.44 0.55
CA ALA A 144 2.96 4.04 0.45
C ALA A 144 2.34 3.81 1.82
N VAL A 145 1.01 3.75 1.86
CA VAL A 145 0.25 3.54 3.09
C VAL A 145 -0.78 2.43 2.95
N TYR A 146 -0.92 1.69 4.03
CA TYR A 146 -2.02 0.78 4.27
C TYR A 146 -3.01 1.49 5.21
N LEU A 147 -4.28 1.50 4.85
CA LEU A 147 -5.38 2.01 5.65
C LEU A 147 -6.47 0.94 5.77
N SER A 148 -6.60 0.34 6.96
CA SER A 148 -7.65 -0.63 7.21
C SER A 148 -9.03 0.00 7.03
N PRO A 149 -9.89 -0.60 6.20
CA PRO A 149 -11.29 -0.20 6.13
C PRO A 149 -12.07 -0.62 7.38
N TRP A 150 -11.70 -1.74 7.99
CA TRP A 150 -12.26 -2.17 9.26
C TRP A 150 -11.65 -1.37 10.43
N ASP A 151 -12.49 -0.95 11.37
CA ASP A 151 -12.08 -0.18 12.54
C ASP A 151 -12.83 -0.67 13.77
N ARG A 152 -12.11 -1.40 14.63
CA ARG A 152 -12.65 -2.05 15.82
C ARG A 152 -12.83 -1.08 17.01
N HIS A 153 -12.28 0.13 16.89
CA HIS A 153 -12.39 1.16 17.91
C HIS A 153 -13.65 2.03 17.74
N GLN A 154 -14.03 2.32 16.46
CA GLN A 154 -15.06 3.30 16.17
C GLN A 154 -16.47 2.83 16.52
N ALA A 155 -17.16 3.62 17.36
CA ALA A 155 -18.52 3.33 17.80
C ALA A 155 -19.52 3.23 16.64
N ASN A 156 -19.30 4.02 15.58
CA ASN A 156 -20.18 4.10 14.41
C ASN A 156 -19.78 3.17 13.26
N TYR A 157 -18.82 2.24 13.47
CA TYR A 157 -18.51 1.26 12.44
C TYR A 157 -19.76 0.46 12.04
N GLY A 158 -20.02 0.33 10.76
CA GLY A 158 -21.23 -0.28 10.20
C GLY A 158 -22.30 0.74 9.80
N THR A 159 -22.07 2.05 10.02
CA THR A 159 -23.00 3.12 9.62
C THR A 159 -22.43 4.01 8.51
N PRO A 160 -23.23 4.82 7.80
CA PRO A 160 -22.75 5.78 6.79
C PRO A 160 -21.77 6.81 7.36
N GLU A 161 -21.91 7.22 8.62
CA GLU A 161 -21.02 8.20 9.28
C GLU A 161 -19.61 7.66 9.42
N TYR A 162 -19.45 6.35 9.61
CA TYR A 162 -18.13 5.74 9.59
C TYR A 162 -17.50 5.80 8.19
N VAL A 163 -18.28 5.60 7.15
CA VAL A 163 -17.77 5.70 5.77
C VAL A 163 -17.20 7.09 5.50
N ASP A 164 -17.89 8.15 5.94
CA ASP A 164 -17.37 9.52 5.83
C ASP A 164 -16.11 9.74 6.68
N TYR A 165 -16.06 9.17 7.89
CA TYR A 165 -14.85 9.20 8.73
C TYR A 165 -13.66 8.51 8.02
N PHE A 166 -13.87 7.33 7.45
CA PHE A 166 -12.85 6.60 6.70
C PHE A 166 -12.32 7.41 5.50
N TYR A 167 -13.20 8.06 4.73
CA TYR A 167 -12.81 8.90 3.59
C TYR A 167 -12.08 10.18 4.01
N ARG A 168 -12.40 10.75 5.15
CA ARG A 168 -11.64 11.88 5.70
C ARG A 168 -10.24 11.45 6.13
N GLN A 169 -10.05 10.27 6.71
CA GLN A 169 -8.74 9.70 6.98
C GLN A 169 -7.94 9.45 5.69
N LEU A 170 -8.58 8.86 4.70
CA LEU A 170 -7.95 8.65 3.39
C LEU A 170 -7.49 9.98 2.78
N TYR A 171 -8.33 11.02 2.84
CA TYR A 171 -7.98 12.36 2.37
C TYR A 171 -6.73 12.92 3.07
N GLU A 172 -6.64 12.82 4.40
CA GLU A 172 -5.45 13.25 5.15
C GLU A 172 -4.18 12.54 4.64
N LEU A 173 -4.25 11.22 4.43
CA LEU A 173 -3.12 10.43 3.97
C LEU A 173 -2.71 10.73 2.52
N LEU A 174 -3.68 11.01 1.65
CA LEU A 174 -3.43 11.34 0.24
C LEU A 174 -2.87 12.76 0.04
N THR A 175 -3.08 13.68 0.98
CA THR A 175 -2.76 15.10 0.77
C THR A 175 -1.61 15.63 1.63
N ASN A 176 -1.30 14.99 2.76
CA ASN A 176 -0.37 15.57 3.73
C ASN A 176 1.05 14.98 3.68
N TYR A 177 1.28 13.86 3.02
CA TYR A 177 2.51 13.06 3.16
C TYR A 177 3.33 12.92 1.87
N GLY A 178 3.02 13.74 0.85
CA GLY A 178 3.70 13.73 -0.44
C GLY A 178 3.23 12.60 -1.35
N PRO A 179 4.01 12.26 -2.38
CA PRO A 179 3.60 11.24 -3.35
C PRO A 179 3.59 9.85 -2.74
N VAL A 180 2.50 9.10 -2.98
CA VAL A 180 2.40 7.68 -2.62
C VAL A 180 2.34 6.83 -3.90
N PHE A 181 2.98 5.63 -3.88
CA PHE A 181 2.95 4.73 -5.03
C PHE A 181 1.83 3.69 -4.97
N GLU A 182 1.30 3.45 -3.77
CA GLU A 182 0.27 2.43 -3.53
C GLU A 182 -0.58 2.81 -2.31
N ILE A 183 -1.88 2.55 -2.42
CA ILE A 183 -2.81 2.55 -1.29
C ILE A 183 -3.27 1.11 -1.11
N TRP A 184 -3.04 0.59 0.10
CA TRP A 184 -3.45 -0.76 0.46
C TRP A 184 -4.71 -0.74 1.30
N PHE A 185 -5.79 -1.32 0.78
CA PHE A 185 -6.98 -1.62 1.54
C PHE A 185 -7.01 -3.13 1.86
N ASP A 186 -7.18 -3.45 3.12
CA ASP A 186 -7.29 -4.83 3.58
C ASP A 186 -8.66 -5.42 3.25
N GLY A 187 -8.71 -6.76 3.12
CA GLY A 187 -9.94 -7.50 2.88
C GLY A 187 -10.76 -7.79 4.14
N ALA A 188 -10.21 -7.59 5.34
CA ALA A 188 -10.91 -7.83 6.59
C ALA A 188 -12.01 -6.79 6.83
N ASN A 189 -13.22 -7.27 7.13
CA ASN A 189 -14.43 -6.45 7.10
C ASN A 189 -15.43 -6.90 8.16
N GLY A 190 -15.41 -6.33 9.33
CA GLY A 190 -16.35 -6.68 10.38
C GLY A 190 -15.89 -7.87 11.23
N GLY A 191 -16.63 -8.15 12.27
CA GLY A 191 -16.32 -9.10 13.31
C GLY A 191 -16.34 -8.45 14.70
N ASP A 192 -15.73 -9.14 15.66
CA ASP A 192 -15.69 -8.69 17.05
C ASP A 192 -14.83 -7.44 17.23
N GLY A 193 -15.27 -6.53 18.07
CA GLY A 193 -14.56 -5.30 18.40
C GLY A 193 -15.07 -4.63 19.65
N TRP A 194 -14.42 -3.53 20.03
CA TRP A 194 -14.81 -2.75 21.17
C TRP A 194 -15.83 -1.64 20.80
N TYR A 195 -15.80 -1.15 19.58
CA TYR A 195 -16.73 -0.21 18.96
C TYR A 195 -17.22 0.91 19.90
N GLY A 196 -16.26 1.66 20.46
CA GLY A 196 -16.55 2.74 21.39
C GLY A 196 -17.08 2.31 22.76
N GLY A 197 -16.77 1.09 23.20
CA GLY A 197 -17.18 0.52 24.48
C GLY A 197 -18.24 -0.58 24.38
N ALA A 198 -18.84 -0.73 23.20
CA ALA A 198 -19.89 -1.71 22.98
C ALA A 198 -19.29 -3.06 22.53
N LYS A 199 -18.51 -3.77 23.30
CA LYS A 199 -17.95 -5.08 22.92
C LYS A 199 -18.99 -5.90 22.15
N ASP A 200 -18.87 -5.88 20.81
CA ASP A 200 -19.90 -6.33 19.88
C ASP A 200 -19.27 -7.01 18.66
N SER A 201 -20.09 -7.69 17.88
CA SER A 201 -19.71 -8.24 16.58
C SER A 201 -20.56 -7.57 15.50
N ARG A 202 -19.91 -6.91 14.54
CA ARG A 202 -20.60 -6.19 13.47
C ARG A 202 -20.34 -6.82 12.12
N THR A 203 -21.40 -6.91 11.33
CA THR A 203 -21.36 -7.43 9.97
C THR A 203 -21.79 -6.35 9.00
N ILE A 204 -21.09 -6.23 7.89
CA ILE A 204 -21.40 -5.30 6.81
C ILE A 204 -21.51 -6.05 5.50
N ASP A 205 -22.22 -5.48 4.52
CA ASP A 205 -22.06 -5.91 3.12
C ASP A 205 -20.81 -5.28 2.54
N ARG A 206 -19.71 -6.02 2.53
CA ARG A 206 -18.42 -5.53 2.06
C ARG A 206 -18.38 -5.12 0.58
N LYS A 207 -19.36 -5.51 -0.22
CA LYS A 207 -19.44 -5.13 -1.65
C LYS A 207 -19.92 -3.71 -1.84
N THR A 208 -20.75 -3.22 -0.91
CA THR A 208 -21.46 -1.94 -1.06
C THR A 208 -21.16 -0.94 0.05
N TYR A 209 -20.85 -1.42 1.26
CA TYR A 209 -20.76 -0.57 2.45
C TYR A 209 -19.72 0.55 2.34
N TYR A 210 -18.53 0.25 1.85
CA TYR A 210 -17.45 1.24 1.80
C TYR A 210 -17.51 2.19 0.60
N ASP A 211 -18.34 1.92 -0.41
CA ASP A 211 -18.36 2.72 -1.65
C ASP A 211 -16.97 2.92 -2.26
N TYR A 212 -16.28 1.84 -2.56
CA TYR A 212 -14.90 1.91 -3.07
C TYR A 212 -14.74 2.71 -4.38
N ALA A 213 -15.81 2.93 -5.14
CA ALA A 213 -15.78 3.82 -6.30
C ALA A 213 -15.33 5.24 -5.89
N ARG A 214 -15.84 5.75 -4.76
CA ARG A 214 -15.42 7.04 -4.16
C ARG A 214 -13.93 7.03 -3.77
N ALA A 215 -13.42 5.89 -3.25
CA ALA A 215 -12.00 5.77 -2.93
C ALA A 215 -11.13 5.91 -4.18
N TYR A 216 -11.49 5.22 -5.26
CA TYR A 216 -10.74 5.24 -6.51
C TYR A 216 -10.72 6.63 -7.14
N GLU A 217 -11.86 7.32 -7.17
CA GLU A 217 -11.96 8.71 -7.63
C GLU A 217 -11.06 9.66 -6.81
N MET A 218 -11.05 9.51 -5.47
CA MET A 218 -10.18 10.30 -4.60
C MET A 218 -8.70 10.02 -4.86
N ILE A 219 -8.32 8.76 -5.00
CA ILE A 219 -6.93 8.37 -5.25
C ILE A 219 -6.48 8.89 -6.62
N ASP A 220 -7.26 8.71 -7.66
CA ASP A 220 -6.94 9.22 -9.00
C ASP A 220 -6.85 10.75 -9.03
N LYS A 221 -7.64 11.45 -8.23
CA LYS A 221 -7.59 12.90 -8.12
C LYS A 221 -6.35 13.42 -7.41
N PHE A 222 -5.95 12.82 -6.29
CA PHE A 222 -4.90 13.35 -5.42
C PHE A 222 -3.55 12.64 -5.61
N GLN A 223 -3.56 11.39 -6.08
CA GLN A 223 -2.38 10.55 -6.26
C GLN A 223 -2.51 9.70 -7.54
N PRO A 224 -2.60 10.32 -8.74
CA PRO A 224 -2.90 9.61 -9.99
C PRO A 224 -1.88 8.55 -10.39
N GLN A 225 -0.67 8.61 -9.80
CA GLN A 225 0.38 7.60 -10.00
C GLN A 225 0.25 6.39 -9.08
N ALA A 226 -0.62 6.44 -8.06
CA ALA A 226 -0.77 5.34 -7.11
C ALA A 226 -1.57 4.19 -7.71
N VAL A 227 -1.14 2.96 -7.43
CA VAL A 227 -1.99 1.78 -7.61
C VAL A 227 -2.82 1.53 -6.35
N VAL A 228 -3.95 0.87 -6.50
CA VAL A 228 -4.76 0.43 -5.37
C VAL A 228 -4.60 -1.07 -5.23
N PHE A 229 -4.19 -1.51 -4.04
CA PHE A 229 -4.19 -2.90 -3.66
C PHE A 229 -5.45 -3.22 -2.84
N SER A 230 -6.22 -4.17 -3.31
CA SER A 230 -7.41 -4.68 -2.62
C SER A 230 -7.79 -6.05 -3.17
N ASP A 231 -8.74 -6.73 -2.56
CA ASP A 231 -9.18 -8.07 -2.98
C ASP A 231 -9.62 -8.16 -4.45
N GLY A 232 -10.26 -7.16 -4.97
CA GLY A 232 -10.74 -7.11 -6.34
C GLY A 232 -10.54 -5.74 -7.02
N GLY A 233 -9.60 -4.97 -6.51
CA GLY A 233 -9.38 -3.59 -6.91
C GLY A 233 -8.83 -3.40 -8.30
N PRO A 234 -8.90 -2.16 -8.81
CA PRO A 234 -8.52 -1.89 -10.19
C PRO A 234 -7.00 -1.81 -10.42
N GLY A 235 -6.18 -1.70 -9.37
CA GLY A 235 -4.74 -1.49 -9.48
C GLY A 235 -3.96 -2.78 -9.53
N CYS A 236 -3.80 -3.40 -8.39
CA CYS A 236 -3.19 -4.70 -8.19
C CYS A 236 -4.01 -5.49 -7.18
N ARG A 237 -3.83 -6.79 -7.15
CA ARG A 237 -4.58 -7.70 -6.28
C ARG A 237 -3.69 -8.67 -5.56
N TRP A 238 -4.15 -9.17 -4.45
CA TRP A 238 -3.52 -10.28 -3.79
C TRP A 238 -3.68 -11.57 -4.63
N VAL A 239 -2.58 -12.30 -4.83
CA VAL A 239 -2.57 -13.63 -5.44
C VAL A 239 -2.13 -14.64 -4.39
N GLY A 240 -2.95 -15.67 -4.16
CA GLY A 240 -2.73 -16.64 -3.09
C GLY A 240 -3.67 -16.42 -1.90
N ASN A 241 -3.29 -16.91 -0.74
CA ASN A 241 -4.03 -16.80 0.51
C ASN A 241 -3.10 -16.98 1.71
N GLU A 242 -3.61 -16.67 2.92
CA GLU A 242 -2.85 -16.79 4.17
C GLU A 242 -2.49 -18.24 4.55
N ASN A 243 -3.12 -19.23 3.96
CA ASN A 243 -2.78 -20.64 4.12
C ASN A 243 -1.59 -21.07 3.25
N GLY A 244 -1.01 -20.16 2.47
CA GLY A 244 0.17 -20.42 1.63
C GLY A 244 -0.14 -21.10 0.30
N PHE A 245 -1.38 -21.08 -0.18
CA PHE A 245 -1.76 -21.65 -1.47
C PHE A 245 -1.93 -20.57 -2.52
N ALA A 246 -1.47 -20.87 -3.73
CA ALA A 246 -1.76 -20.10 -4.94
C ALA A 246 -2.13 -21.06 -6.06
N GLY A 247 -2.87 -20.57 -7.06
CA GLY A 247 -3.17 -21.37 -8.25
C GLY A 247 -1.88 -21.76 -9.00
N ALA A 248 -1.89 -22.88 -9.70
CA ALA A 248 -0.78 -23.29 -10.55
C ALA A 248 -0.51 -22.29 -11.68
N THR A 249 -1.52 -21.55 -12.10
CA THR A 249 -1.45 -20.49 -13.11
C THR A 249 -2.29 -19.32 -12.63
N ASN A 250 -1.67 -18.15 -12.51
CA ASN A 250 -2.33 -16.92 -12.14
C ASN A 250 -2.20 -15.90 -13.26
N TRP A 251 -3.35 -15.43 -13.78
CA TRP A 251 -3.38 -14.42 -14.82
C TRP A 251 -3.23 -13.03 -14.21
N SER A 252 -2.57 -12.13 -14.94
CA SER A 252 -2.38 -10.75 -14.50
C SER A 252 -3.67 -9.92 -14.51
N PHE A 253 -4.68 -10.30 -15.31
CA PHE A 253 -5.98 -9.63 -15.33
C PHE A 253 -7.04 -10.42 -14.57
N LEU A 254 -8.02 -9.70 -14.05
CA LEU A 254 -9.21 -10.21 -13.37
C LEU A 254 -10.44 -9.59 -14.05
N ARG A 255 -11.47 -10.39 -14.32
CA ARG A 255 -12.74 -9.85 -14.83
C ARG A 255 -13.44 -9.07 -13.73
N ALA A 256 -14.09 -7.97 -14.09
CA ALA A 256 -14.86 -7.18 -13.13
C ALA A 256 -15.92 -8.06 -12.40
N GLY A 257 -15.89 -8.01 -11.08
CA GLY A 257 -16.77 -8.82 -10.22
C GLY A 257 -16.33 -10.25 -9.95
N GLU A 258 -15.23 -10.72 -10.55
CA GLU A 258 -14.63 -12.00 -10.19
C GLU A 258 -13.66 -11.80 -9.02
N VAL A 259 -13.74 -12.69 -8.04
CA VAL A 259 -12.78 -12.85 -6.96
C VAL A 259 -12.32 -14.30 -7.01
N TYR A 260 -11.02 -14.51 -7.13
CA TYR A 260 -10.49 -15.87 -7.11
C TYR A 260 -10.70 -16.50 -5.73
N PRO A 261 -11.12 -17.77 -5.67
CA PRO A 261 -11.35 -18.46 -4.39
C PRO A 261 -10.08 -18.56 -3.52
N GLU A 262 -8.92 -18.51 -4.17
CA GLU A 262 -7.60 -18.60 -3.54
C GLU A 262 -7.10 -17.26 -2.98
N ILE A 263 -7.82 -16.16 -3.20
CA ILE A 263 -7.48 -14.88 -2.58
C ILE A 263 -7.82 -14.97 -1.11
N GLY A 264 -6.81 -14.80 -0.28
CA GLY A 264 -6.93 -14.90 1.16
C GLY A 264 -8.00 -13.97 1.72
N ARG A 265 -8.67 -14.51 2.69
CA ARG A 265 -9.50 -13.74 3.60
C ARG A 265 -8.86 -13.91 4.97
N ALA A 266 -8.55 -12.81 5.61
CA ALA A 266 -8.34 -12.81 7.02
C ALA A 266 -9.65 -13.17 7.73
#